data_5963ca9ed969a4ecd6a6ec764aba1a09
#
_entry.id   5963ca9ed969a4ecd6a6ec764aba1a09
#
_cell.length_a   1.000
_cell.length_b   1.000
_cell.length_c   1.000
_cell.angle_alpha   90.00
_cell.angle_beta   90.00
_cell.angle_gamma   90.00
#
_symmetry.space_group_name_H-M   'P 1'
#
loop_
_entity.id
_entity.type
_entity.pdbx_description
1 polymer ?
#
loop_
_entity_poly.entity_id
_entity_poly.type
_entity_poly.pdbx_seq_one_letter_code
_entity_poly.pdbx_strand_id
1 'polypeptide(L)'
;MKRVTLLALILLAACGEEELPPLYQAVPVSTRDIVVSANAAGSIEPITTVEVKSKASGEITEVTVEIGDAVRAGQRLVRVDRRVPQNALTQAEADLEVARAQLTNAQSQLRRAEGLHQTQSITEQEYENARLQTANANAQLVRAQRSLEDARIAFEDTEVRAPINGIIIGRTVEVGSVISSATSNVSGGTTLLRMANLDTVQIRSLVDETDIGKIQPGMPVTNRVDAYPNRPFRGEVLKIEPQAVTQQNVTMFPVLVRILNTESLLKPGMNAEVEVHIGNREGVLAVPNAALRTQRDVGSAALVVGLDPDAVTRQLAAARQAAQGDSGRASLGGVTTTDTVPAGMWRNPRDGRVVRLPNGVTAAQMNAIMTRVSNGGFQALSASERSIMQQVMSAAGGPNARSARPQGNNNDALFGGQYIVFVLRNGQPTPVEVRTGLTDLDYSEVRSGLLATDTVLLLPSASLIQSQAEFAERLQRMTGQALPGVQRN
;
A
#
# COMPACT_ATOMS: atom_id res chain seq x y z
N MET A 1 -45.42 -23.95 76.36
CA MET A 1 -45.12 -22.61 75.83
C MET A 1 -43.61 -22.30 75.70
N LYS A 2 -42.71 -22.80 76.55
CA LYS A 2 -41.26 -22.52 76.47
C LYS A 2 -40.50 -23.21 75.33
N ARG A 3 -41.04 -24.22 74.65
CA ARG A 3 -40.35 -24.91 73.50
C ARG A 3 -40.65 -24.31 72.15
N VAL A 4 -41.70 -23.53 72.02
CA VAL A 4 -42.10 -22.87 70.73
C VAL A 4 -41.31 -21.55 70.58
N THR A 5 -41.01 -20.86 71.67
CA THR A 5 -40.22 -19.63 71.65
C THR A 5 -38.73 -19.84 71.29
N LEU A 6 -38.19 -21.05 71.63
CA LEU A 6 -36.78 -21.37 71.28
C LEU A 6 -36.63 -21.71 69.80
N LEU A 7 -37.66 -22.27 69.14
CA LEU A 7 -37.64 -22.59 67.66
C LEU A 7 -37.81 -21.33 66.82
N ALA A 8 -38.51 -20.30 67.31
CA ALA A 8 -38.68 -19.03 66.61
C ALA A 8 -37.40 -18.16 66.61
N LEU A 9 -36.51 -18.33 67.63
CA LEU A 9 -35.26 -17.57 67.78
C LEU A 9 -34.14 -18.14 66.88
N ILE A 10 -34.19 -19.42 66.46
CA ILE A 10 -33.21 -20.06 65.58
C ILE A 10 -33.52 -19.75 64.11
N LEU A 11 -34.77 -19.43 63.76
CA LEU A 11 -35.16 -19.06 62.40
C LEU A 11 -34.82 -17.62 62.02
N LEU A 12 -34.46 -16.73 62.97
CA LEU A 12 -34.03 -15.36 62.66
C LEU A 12 -32.53 -15.20 62.43
N ALA A 13 -31.72 -16.22 62.69
CA ALA A 13 -30.26 -16.17 62.51
C ALA A 13 -29.76 -16.68 61.14
N ALA A 14 -30.68 -17.03 60.19
CA ALA A 14 -30.36 -17.56 58.87
C ALA A 14 -30.54 -16.55 57.74
N CYS A 15 -30.58 -15.22 58.03
CA CYS A 15 -30.33 -14.21 57.00
C CYS A 15 -28.83 -14.05 56.83
N GLY A 16 -28.20 -15.02 56.15
CA GLY A 16 -26.90 -14.79 55.55
C GLY A 16 -27.07 -13.71 54.50
N GLU A 17 -26.29 -12.65 54.56
CA GLU A 17 -26.12 -11.68 53.49
C GLU A 17 -25.69 -12.46 52.26
N GLU A 18 -26.61 -12.64 51.30
CA GLU A 18 -26.27 -13.18 49.99
C GLU A 18 -25.33 -12.14 49.37
N GLU A 19 -24.03 -12.38 49.39
CA GLU A 19 -23.05 -11.62 48.62
C GLU A 19 -23.52 -11.67 47.18
N LEU A 20 -24.00 -10.55 46.63
CA LEU A 20 -24.34 -10.40 45.22
C LEU A 20 -23.14 -10.84 44.40
N PRO A 21 -23.33 -11.67 43.36
CA PRO A 21 -22.22 -12.10 42.51
C PRO A 21 -21.46 -10.89 41.98
N PRO A 22 -20.15 -10.92 41.98
CA PRO A 22 -19.36 -9.77 41.53
C PRO A 22 -19.75 -9.40 40.09
N LEU A 23 -19.96 -8.12 39.86
CA LEU A 23 -20.36 -7.54 38.56
C LEU A 23 -19.23 -7.64 37.47
N TYR A 24 -18.20 -8.42 37.72
CA TYR A 24 -17.07 -8.58 36.83
C TYR A 24 -16.69 -10.05 36.64
N GLN A 25 -16.15 -10.38 35.48
CA GLN A 25 -15.58 -11.69 35.19
C GLN A 25 -14.06 -11.63 35.22
N ALA A 26 -13.44 -12.54 35.95
CA ALA A 26 -11.98 -12.66 35.99
C ALA A 26 -11.48 -13.62 34.90
N VAL A 27 -10.56 -13.15 34.06
CA VAL A 27 -9.99 -13.92 32.95
C VAL A 27 -8.46 -13.92 33.09
N PRO A 28 -7.79 -15.08 33.11
CA PRO A 28 -6.33 -15.12 33.15
C PRO A 28 -5.74 -14.57 31.86
N VAL A 29 -4.64 -13.85 31.94
CA VAL A 29 -3.83 -13.44 30.79
C VAL A 29 -3.25 -14.71 30.16
N SER A 30 -3.33 -14.84 28.85
CA SER A 30 -2.87 -16.03 28.13
C SER A 30 -1.95 -15.69 26.97
N THR A 31 -1.05 -16.60 26.64
CA THR A 31 -0.21 -16.49 25.45
C THR A 31 -1.01 -16.98 24.24
N ARG A 32 -1.08 -16.16 23.20
CA ARG A 32 -1.85 -16.44 21.98
C ARG A 32 -1.13 -15.94 20.75
N ASP A 33 -1.55 -16.46 19.60
CA ASP A 33 -1.21 -15.90 18.31
C ASP A 33 -2.25 -14.85 17.95
N ILE A 34 -1.78 -13.66 17.57
CA ILE A 34 -2.63 -12.55 17.12
C ILE A 34 -2.36 -12.35 15.63
N VAL A 35 -3.37 -12.60 14.81
CA VAL A 35 -3.33 -12.42 13.36
C VAL A 35 -4.30 -11.30 12.99
N VAL A 36 -3.76 -10.30 12.33
CA VAL A 36 -4.55 -9.18 11.80
C VAL A 36 -4.57 -9.30 10.30
N SER A 37 -5.74 -9.51 9.74
CA SER A 37 -5.97 -9.56 8.30
C SER A 37 -7.07 -8.59 7.89
N ALA A 38 -7.00 -8.11 6.65
CA ALA A 38 -8.08 -7.38 6.00
C ALA A 38 -8.65 -8.25 4.88
N ASN A 39 -9.97 -8.40 4.88
CA ASN A 39 -10.69 -9.18 3.89
C ASN A 39 -11.32 -8.24 2.86
N ALA A 40 -11.20 -8.61 1.60
CA ALA A 40 -11.77 -7.85 0.49
C ALA A 40 -12.27 -8.79 -0.61
N ALA A 41 -13.36 -8.44 -1.25
CA ALA A 41 -13.81 -9.11 -2.47
C ALA A 41 -13.15 -8.47 -3.69
N GLY A 42 -12.84 -9.28 -4.70
CA GLY A 42 -12.23 -8.81 -5.94
C GLY A 42 -12.50 -9.72 -7.13
N SER A 43 -12.07 -9.29 -8.30
CA SER A 43 -12.13 -10.06 -9.54
C SER A 43 -10.74 -10.27 -10.13
N ILE A 44 -10.55 -11.42 -10.76
CA ILE A 44 -9.32 -11.75 -11.46
C ILE A 44 -9.29 -11.02 -12.80
N GLU A 45 -8.19 -10.31 -13.03
CA GLU A 45 -7.94 -9.58 -14.27
C GLU A 45 -6.54 -9.93 -14.79
N PRO A 46 -6.31 -9.90 -16.12
CA PRO A 46 -4.96 -9.99 -16.64
C PRO A 46 -4.19 -8.71 -16.32
N ILE A 47 -2.89 -8.82 -16.10
CA ILE A 47 -2.03 -7.65 -15.87
C ILE A 47 -1.99 -6.77 -17.12
N THR A 48 -1.95 -7.39 -18.30
CA THR A 48 -1.89 -6.67 -19.59
C THR A 48 -2.87 -7.29 -20.55
N THR A 49 -3.76 -6.46 -21.08
CA THR A 49 -4.65 -6.79 -22.21
C THR A 49 -4.23 -5.99 -23.41
N VAL A 50 -4.06 -6.64 -24.55
CA VAL A 50 -3.70 -6.01 -25.82
C VAL A 50 -4.86 -6.16 -26.81
N GLU A 51 -5.32 -5.03 -27.34
CA GLU A 51 -6.25 -5.01 -28.46
C GLU A 51 -5.45 -5.07 -29.76
N VAL A 52 -5.66 -6.14 -30.49
CA VAL A 52 -5.04 -6.33 -31.81
C VAL A 52 -5.91 -5.64 -32.84
N LYS A 53 -5.37 -4.62 -33.50
CA LYS A 53 -6.02 -3.85 -34.55
C LYS A 53 -5.27 -4.05 -35.86
N SER A 54 -5.98 -3.93 -36.99
CA SER A 54 -5.34 -3.97 -38.30
C SER A 54 -4.78 -2.60 -38.67
N LYS A 55 -3.62 -2.61 -39.32
CA LYS A 55 -3.08 -1.45 -40.03
C LYS A 55 -3.57 -1.37 -41.47
N ALA A 56 -3.97 -2.50 -42.06
CA ALA A 56 -4.57 -2.56 -43.40
C ALA A 56 -6.10 -2.47 -43.32
N SER A 57 -6.72 -1.90 -44.37
CA SER A 57 -8.17 -1.90 -44.56
C SER A 57 -8.51 -2.95 -45.62
N GLY A 58 -9.67 -3.57 -45.49
CA GLY A 58 -10.17 -4.55 -46.46
C GLY A 58 -11.06 -5.61 -45.84
N GLU A 59 -11.40 -6.63 -46.64
CA GLU A 59 -12.16 -7.78 -46.20
C GLU A 59 -11.24 -8.81 -45.53
N ILE A 60 -11.69 -9.42 -44.45
CA ILE A 60 -10.98 -10.52 -43.79
C ILE A 60 -11.18 -11.80 -44.58
N THR A 61 -10.09 -12.35 -45.14
CA THR A 61 -10.09 -13.59 -45.93
C THR A 61 -9.86 -14.83 -45.09
N GLU A 62 -9.17 -14.71 -43.94
CA GLU A 62 -8.83 -15.85 -43.08
C GLU A 62 -8.68 -15.39 -41.61
N VAL A 63 -9.22 -16.17 -40.68
CA VAL A 63 -8.98 -16.06 -39.24
C VAL A 63 -8.43 -17.41 -38.81
N THR A 64 -7.21 -17.43 -38.27
CA THR A 64 -6.47 -18.67 -37.94
C THR A 64 -6.56 -19.06 -36.47
N VAL A 65 -7.26 -18.28 -35.64
CA VAL A 65 -7.33 -18.47 -34.19
C VAL A 65 -8.75 -18.32 -33.68
N GLU A 66 -9.03 -19.03 -32.56
CA GLU A 66 -10.27 -18.96 -31.84
C GLU A 66 -10.08 -18.40 -30.42
N ILE A 67 -11.20 -18.08 -29.76
CA ILE A 67 -11.17 -17.66 -28.34
C ILE A 67 -10.71 -18.84 -27.48
N GLY A 68 -9.69 -18.62 -26.66
CA GLY A 68 -9.06 -19.63 -25.83
C GLY A 68 -7.73 -20.17 -26.36
N ASP A 69 -7.40 -19.89 -27.62
CA ASP A 69 -6.16 -20.34 -28.22
C ASP A 69 -4.94 -19.63 -27.62
N ALA A 70 -3.90 -20.40 -27.35
CA ALA A 70 -2.59 -19.88 -26.96
C ALA A 70 -1.79 -19.52 -28.21
N VAL A 71 -1.29 -18.29 -28.29
CA VAL A 71 -0.56 -17.74 -29.42
C VAL A 71 0.80 -17.20 -28.99
N ARG A 72 1.77 -17.28 -29.92
CA ARG A 72 3.11 -16.73 -29.73
C ARG A 72 3.27 -15.40 -30.46
N ALA A 73 4.12 -14.54 -29.93
CA ALA A 73 4.48 -13.29 -30.61
C ALA A 73 4.97 -13.56 -32.05
N GLY A 74 4.46 -12.79 -33.01
CA GLY A 74 4.72 -12.98 -34.47
C GLY A 74 3.84 -14.01 -35.16
N GLN A 75 3.07 -14.83 -34.45
CA GLN A 75 2.13 -15.78 -35.05
C GLN A 75 1.03 -15.03 -35.79
N ARG A 76 0.71 -15.49 -37.01
CA ARG A 76 -0.38 -14.91 -37.81
C ARG A 76 -1.72 -15.23 -37.17
N LEU A 77 -2.56 -14.20 -37.02
CA LEU A 77 -3.90 -14.30 -36.43
C LEU A 77 -5.00 -14.12 -37.45
N VAL A 78 -4.85 -13.10 -38.30
CA VAL A 78 -5.85 -12.71 -39.27
C VAL A 78 -5.16 -12.34 -40.57
N ARG A 79 -5.79 -12.61 -41.68
CA ARG A 79 -5.38 -12.18 -43.02
C ARG A 79 -6.45 -11.30 -43.65
N VAL A 80 -6.05 -10.13 -44.07
CA VAL A 80 -6.86 -9.19 -44.86
C VAL A 80 -6.63 -9.44 -46.34
N ASP A 81 -7.58 -9.08 -47.18
CA ASP A 81 -7.43 -9.18 -48.65
C ASP A 81 -6.18 -8.46 -49.13
N ARG A 82 -5.29 -9.21 -49.76
CA ARG A 82 -3.99 -8.72 -50.20
C ARG A 82 -3.90 -8.39 -51.69
N ARG A 83 -4.98 -8.57 -52.44
CA ARG A 83 -4.96 -8.39 -53.92
C ARG A 83 -4.48 -6.99 -54.32
N VAL A 84 -5.01 -5.95 -53.67
CA VAL A 84 -4.62 -4.56 -53.98
C VAL A 84 -3.18 -4.26 -53.53
N PRO A 85 -2.76 -4.53 -52.28
CA PRO A 85 -1.37 -4.34 -51.86
C PRO A 85 -0.36 -5.19 -52.64
N GLN A 86 -0.72 -6.41 -53.03
CA GLN A 86 0.13 -7.28 -53.87
C GLN A 86 0.40 -6.66 -55.23
N ASN A 87 -0.64 -6.12 -55.90
CA ASN A 87 -0.49 -5.46 -57.19
C ASN A 87 0.38 -4.20 -57.08
N ALA A 88 0.20 -3.42 -56.01
CA ALA A 88 1.02 -2.24 -55.74
C ALA A 88 2.50 -2.60 -55.49
N LEU A 89 2.76 -3.70 -54.79
CA LEU A 89 4.11 -4.22 -54.56
C LEU A 89 4.77 -4.60 -55.91
N THR A 90 4.09 -5.39 -56.74
CA THR A 90 4.62 -5.81 -58.06
C THR A 90 4.88 -4.62 -58.98
N GLN A 91 4.01 -3.60 -58.96
CA GLN A 91 4.22 -2.37 -59.73
C GLN A 91 5.46 -1.61 -59.20
N ALA A 92 5.63 -1.46 -57.90
CA ALA A 92 6.80 -0.77 -57.35
C ALA A 92 8.12 -1.52 -57.60
N GLU A 93 8.09 -2.86 -57.63
CA GLU A 93 9.23 -3.70 -58.04
C GLU A 93 9.65 -3.40 -59.50
N ALA A 94 8.67 -3.32 -60.43
CA ALA A 94 8.94 -2.99 -61.82
C ALA A 94 9.50 -1.57 -61.98
N ASP A 95 8.93 -0.58 -61.26
CA ASP A 95 9.41 0.80 -61.32
C ASP A 95 10.85 0.93 -60.79
N LEU A 96 11.22 0.15 -59.76
CA LEU A 96 12.59 0.10 -59.25
C LEU A 96 13.56 -0.45 -60.31
N GLU A 97 13.20 -1.49 -61.03
CA GLU A 97 14.04 -2.04 -62.11
C GLU A 97 14.25 -1.04 -63.24
N VAL A 98 13.22 -0.29 -63.64
CA VAL A 98 13.33 0.80 -64.63
C VAL A 98 14.30 1.89 -64.12
N ALA A 99 14.17 2.32 -62.84
CA ALA A 99 15.04 3.33 -62.28
C ALA A 99 16.51 2.87 -62.17
N ARG A 100 16.75 1.59 -61.87
CA ARG A 100 18.08 0.98 -61.85
C ARG A 100 18.71 0.99 -63.26
N ALA A 101 17.96 0.61 -64.27
CA ALA A 101 18.43 0.62 -65.68
C ALA A 101 18.77 2.05 -66.12
N GLN A 102 17.93 3.03 -65.75
CA GLN A 102 18.20 4.44 -66.09
C GLN A 102 19.49 4.94 -65.43
N LEU A 103 19.71 4.63 -64.16
CA LEU A 103 20.94 5.01 -63.46
C LEU A 103 22.16 4.34 -64.10
N THR A 104 22.10 3.07 -64.41
CA THR A 104 23.18 2.34 -65.08
C THR A 104 23.54 2.96 -66.40
N ASN A 105 22.54 3.34 -67.26
CA ASN A 105 22.75 4.05 -68.48
C ASN A 105 23.40 5.43 -68.26
N ALA A 106 22.86 6.24 -67.38
CA ALA A 106 23.41 7.56 -67.03
C ALA A 106 24.87 7.48 -66.52
N GLN A 107 25.17 6.53 -65.63
CA GLN A 107 26.54 6.27 -65.17
C GLN A 107 27.49 5.88 -66.33
N SER A 108 27.02 5.09 -67.28
CA SER A 108 27.79 4.70 -68.44
C SER A 108 28.05 5.89 -69.40
N GLN A 109 27.06 6.80 -69.53
CA GLN A 109 27.22 8.06 -70.29
C GLN A 109 28.19 8.99 -69.54
N LEU A 110 28.11 9.14 -68.23
CA LEU A 110 29.03 9.96 -67.47
C LEU A 110 30.48 9.46 -67.62
N ARG A 111 30.72 8.15 -67.41
CA ARG A 111 32.06 7.58 -67.61
C ARG A 111 32.63 7.85 -69.01
N ARG A 112 31.83 7.80 -70.07
CA ARG A 112 32.27 8.17 -71.41
C ARG A 112 32.56 9.67 -71.51
N ALA A 113 31.70 10.52 -70.93
CA ALA A 113 31.91 11.96 -70.91
C ALA A 113 33.18 12.34 -70.18
N GLU A 114 33.44 11.69 -69.00
CA GLU A 114 34.71 11.89 -68.19
C GLU A 114 35.93 11.59 -69.05
N GLY A 115 35.96 10.45 -69.79
CA GLY A 115 37.10 10.11 -70.64
C GLY A 115 37.29 11.10 -71.83
N LEU A 116 36.21 11.58 -72.43
CA LEU A 116 36.26 12.57 -73.55
C LEU A 116 36.63 13.98 -73.02
N HIS A 117 36.18 14.36 -71.80
CA HIS A 117 36.56 15.63 -71.19
C HIS A 117 38.05 15.68 -70.82
N GLN A 118 38.62 14.59 -70.30
CA GLN A 118 40.06 14.48 -70.03
C GLN A 118 40.90 14.67 -71.30
N THR A 119 40.39 14.26 -72.46
CA THR A 119 41.06 14.44 -73.79
C THR A 119 40.64 15.75 -74.44
N GLN A 120 39.93 16.67 -73.75
CA GLN A 120 39.39 17.92 -74.33
C GLN A 120 38.54 17.75 -75.58
N SER A 121 37.89 16.60 -75.76
CA SER A 121 37.06 16.27 -76.93
C SER A 121 35.59 16.67 -76.77
N ILE A 122 35.19 17.12 -75.55
CA ILE A 122 33.83 17.66 -75.28
C ILE A 122 33.95 18.94 -74.49
N THR A 123 32.86 19.73 -74.48
CA THR A 123 32.77 20.97 -73.69
C THR A 123 32.50 20.67 -72.23
N GLU A 124 32.88 21.62 -71.29
CA GLU A 124 32.56 21.55 -69.85
C GLU A 124 31.06 21.41 -69.65
N GLN A 125 30.26 22.12 -70.39
CA GLN A 125 28.79 22.05 -70.34
C GLN A 125 28.25 20.67 -70.62
N GLU A 126 28.79 19.95 -71.57
CA GLU A 126 28.39 18.57 -71.92
C GLU A 126 28.76 17.59 -70.79
N TYR A 127 29.91 17.75 -70.24
CA TYR A 127 30.32 16.96 -69.05
C TYR A 127 29.42 17.22 -67.82
N GLU A 128 29.13 18.48 -67.46
CA GLU A 128 28.23 18.83 -66.40
C GLU A 128 26.80 18.34 -66.65
N ASN A 129 26.31 18.35 -67.91
CA ASN A 129 25.02 17.78 -68.26
C ASN A 129 24.96 16.26 -67.97
N ALA A 130 25.99 15.49 -68.28
CA ALA A 130 26.07 14.06 -68.01
C ALA A 130 26.09 13.78 -66.52
N ARG A 131 26.78 14.63 -65.76
CA ARG A 131 26.81 14.59 -64.28
C ARG A 131 25.44 14.88 -63.68
N LEU A 132 24.74 15.92 -64.19
CA LEU A 132 23.38 16.25 -63.78
C LEU A 132 22.38 15.12 -64.09
N GLN A 133 22.48 14.51 -65.27
CA GLN A 133 21.65 13.36 -65.63
C GLN A 133 21.85 12.18 -64.68
N THR A 134 23.09 11.89 -64.27
CA THR A 134 23.41 10.82 -63.36
C THR A 134 22.84 11.14 -61.97
N ALA A 135 22.95 12.40 -61.49
CA ALA A 135 22.35 12.83 -60.24
C ALA A 135 20.81 12.69 -60.24
N ASN A 136 20.17 13.07 -61.36
CA ASN A 136 18.72 12.92 -61.54
C ASN A 136 18.27 11.46 -61.54
N ALA A 137 19.00 10.59 -62.24
CA ALA A 137 18.72 9.15 -62.30
C ALA A 137 18.92 8.49 -60.91
N ASN A 138 19.95 8.92 -60.18
CA ASN A 138 20.14 8.46 -58.77
C ASN A 138 18.97 8.91 -57.86
N ALA A 139 18.52 10.15 -57.98
CA ALA A 139 17.36 10.62 -57.24
C ALA A 139 16.05 9.84 -57.59
N GLN A 140 15.90 9.43 -58.85
CA GLN A 140 14.78 8.56 -59.24
C GLN A 140 14.89 7.17 -58.62
N LEU A 141 16.08 6.57 -58.60
CA LEU A 141 16.32 5.29 -57.92
C LEU A 141 15.92 5.34 -56.45
N VAL A 142 16.36 6.38 -55.70
CA VAL A 142 16.02 6.54 -54.31
C VAL A 142 14.52 6.67 -54.10
N ARG A 143 13.81 7.39 -55.00
CA ARG A 143 12.34 7.49 -54.92
C ARG A 143 11.66 6.14 -55.18
N ALA A 144 12.10 5.41 -56.20
CA ALA A 144 11.55 4.09 -56.48
C ALA A 144 11.81 3.07 -55.35
N GLN A 145 13.00 3.13 -54.69
CA GLN A 145 13.29 2.33 -53.51
C GLN A 145 12.34 2.63 -52.34
N ARG A 146 12.03 3.90 -52.12
CA ARG A 146 11.05 4.28 -51.08
C ARG A 146 9.65 3.82 -51.40
N SER A 147 9.22 3.97 -52.67
CA SER A 147 7.91 3.49 -53.11
C SER A 147 7.77 1.97 -52.94
N LEU A 148 8.83 1.21 -53.27
CA LEU A 148 8.86 -0.23 -53.05
C LEU A 148 8.73 -0.59 -51.56
N GLU A 149 9.48 0.11 -50.69
CA GLU A 149 9.40 -0.13 -49.23
C GLU A 149 8.01 0.16 -48.69
N ASP A 150 7.38 1.27 -49.11
CA ASP A 150 6.02 1.61 -48.71
C ASP A 150 5.00 0.56 -49.18
N ALA A 151 5.11 0.08 -50.40
CA ALA A 151 4.26 -0.97 -50.95
C ALA A 151 4.47 -2.31 -50.21
N ARG A 152 5.72 -2.62 -49.83
CA ARG A 152 6.06 -3.82 -49.06
C ARG A 152 5.45 -3.77 -47.66
N ILE A 153 5.57 -2.66 -46.96
CA ILE A 153 4.96 -2.46 -45.65
C ILE A 153 3.45 -2.62 -45.75
N ALA A 154 2.81 -2.00 -46.73
CA ALA A 154 1.37 -2.12 -46.95
C ALA A 154 0.93 -3.58 -47.23
N PHE A 155 1.75 -4.34 -47.92
CA PHE A 155 1.51 -5.78 -48.17
C PHE A 155 1.71 -6.60 -46.86
N GLU A 156 2.77 -6.35 -46.12
CA GLU A 156 3.03 -7.04 -44.85
C GLU A 156 1.94 -6.73 -43.82
N ASP A 157 1.42 -5.52 -43.75
CA ASP A 157 0.34 -5.10 -42.84
C ASP A 157 -1.00 -5.80 -43.11
N THR A 158 -1.16 -6.50 -44.26
CA THR A 158 -2.32 -7.37 -44.52
C THR A 158 -2.31 -8.65 -43.68
N GLU A 159 -1.15 -9.03 -43.12
CA GLU A 159 -1.04 -10.13 -42.16
C GLU A 159 -0.98 -9.58 -40.74
N VAL A 160 -2.08 -9.69 -40.04
CA VAL A 160 -2.13 -9.28 -38.63
C VAL A 160 -1.51 -10.36 -37.74
N ARG A 161 -0.48 -10.00 -37.01
CA ARG A 161 0.30 -10.91 -36.16
C ARG A 161 0.15 -10.56 -34.68
N ALA A 162 0.34 -11.57 -33.83
CA ALA A 162 0.31 -11.40 -32.37
C ALA A 162 1.47 -10.51 -31.89
N PRO A 163 1.21 -9.43 -31.14
CA PRO A 163 2.26 -8.56 -30.63
C PRO A 163 2.98 -9.15 -29.40
N ILE A 164 2.33 -10.04 -28.66
CA ILE A 164 2.85 -10.67 -27.43
C ILE A 164 2.54 -12.17 -27.41
N ASN A 165 3.17 -12.91 -26.51
CA ASN A 165 2.72 -14.26 -26.16
C ASN A 165 1.49 -14.15 -25.25
N GLY A 166 0.49 -14.99 -25.45
CA GLY A 166 -0.71 -14.97 -24.59
C GLY A 166 -1.84 -15.83 -25.15
N ILE A 167 -3.03 -15.58 -24.62
CA ILE A 167 -4.26 -16.29 -24.97
C ILE A 167 -5.25 -15.30 -25.58
N ILE A 168 -6.00 -15.72 -26.58
CA ILE A 168 -7.08 -14.94 -27.17
C ILE A 168 -8.27 -14.95 -26.20
N ILE A 169 -8.61 -13.79 -25.66
CA ILE A 169 -9.71 -13.63 -24.69
C ILE A 169 -10.99 -13.07 -25.33
N GLY A 170 -10.89 -12.59 -26.56
CA GLY A 170 -12.04 -12.09 -27.31
C GLY A 170 -11.76 -11.94 -28.78
N ARG A 171 -12.79 -12.18 -29.61
CA ARG A 171 -12.78 -12.02 -31.07
C ARG A 171 -13.99 -11.19 -31.46
N THR A 172 -13.76 -10.13 -32.24
CA THR A 172 -14.81 -9.18 -32.62
C THR A 172 -15.17 -9.32 -34.12
N VAL A 173 -14.33 -10.02 -34.88
CA VAL A 173 -14.44 -10.11 -36.34
C VAL A 173 -14.51 -11.55 -36.81
N GLU A 174 -15.10 -11.74 -38.02
CA GLU A 174 -15.23 -13.02 -38.69
C GLU A 174 -14.75 -12.94 -40.14
N VAL A 175 -14.56 -14.10 -40.78
CA VAL A 175 -14.23 -14.15 -42.22
C VAL A 175 -15.36 -13.49 -43.01
N GLY A 176 -15.01 -12.62 -43.95
CA GLY A 176 -15.95 -11.81 -44.73
C GLY A 176 -16.24 -10.43 -44.10
N SER A 177 -15.81 -10.17 -42.86
CA SER A 177 -15.95 -8.84 -42.26
C SER A 177 -15.06 -7.81 -42.92
N VAL A 178 -15.59 -6.61 -43.19
CA VAL A 178 -14.84 -5.49 -43.73
C VAL A 178 -14.32 -4.62 -42.59
N ILE A 179 -13.03 -4.38 -42.57
CA ILE A 179 -12.34 -3.64 -41.52
C ILE A 179 -11.68 -2.37 -42.04
N SER A 180 -11.52 -1.42 -41.13
CA SER A 180 -10.79 -0.17 -41.40
C SER A 180 -9.45 -0.14 -40.68
N SER A 181 -8.46 0.46 -41.30
CA SER A 181 -7.11 0.65 -40.78
C SER A 181 -7.09 1.52 -39.52
N ALA A 182 -6.27 1.14 -38.55
CA ALA A 182 -6.02 1.94 -37.35
C ALA A 182 -5.15 3.19 -37.62
N THR A 183 -4.39 3.19 -38.74
CA THR A 183 -3.47 4.28 -39.09
C THR A 183 -4.10 5.32 -39.98
N SER A 184 -5.09 4.97 -40.77
CA SER A 184 -5.75 5.87 -41.74
C SER A 184 -7.12 6.38 -41.32
N ASN A 185 -7.66 5.88 -40.19
CA ASN A 185 -8.98 6.28 -39.72
C ASN A 185 -8.88 7.05 -38.39
N VAL A 186 -9.51 8.23 -38.35
CA VAL A 186 -9.57 9.11 -37.15
C VAL A 186 -10.20 8.41 -35.96
N SER A 187 -11.06 7.42 -36.14
CA SER A 187 -11.70 6.63 -35.06
C SER A 187 -10.81 5.51 -34.51
N GLY A 188 -9.53 5.40 -34.93
CA GLY A 188 -8.58 4.44 -34.36
C GLY A 188 -8.71 2.99 -34.87
N GLY A 189 -9.45 2.76 -35.98
CA GLY A 189 -9.58 1.46 -36.65
C GLY A 189 -10.44 0.41 -35.89
N THR A 190 -10.61 -0.75 -36.53
CA THR A 190 -11.39 -1.87 -36.03
C THR A 190 -10.55 -2.75 -35.12
N THR A 191 -11.00 -3.01 -33.88
CA THR A 191 -10.40 -4.02 -33.00
C THR A 191 -10.80 -5.41 -33.54
N LEU A 192 -9.82 -6.25 -33.82
CA LEU A 192 -10.02 -7.60 -34.35
C LEU A 192 -10.13 -8.63 -33.25
N LEU A 193 -9.16 -8.62 -32.38
CA LEU A 193 -8.98 -9.60 -31.31
C LEU A 193 -8.52 -8.88 -30.02
N ARG A 194 -8.83 -9.49 -28.89
CA ARG A 194 -8.28 -9.11 -27.59
C ARG A 194 -7.48 -10.28 -27.06
N MET A 195 -6.27 -10.02 -26.63
CA MET A 195 -5.38 -11.04 -26.09
C MET A 195 -4.75 -10.59 -24.77
N ALA A 196 -4.42 -11.55 -23.95
CA ALA A 196 -3.80 -11.29 -22.66
C ALA A 196 -2.78 -12.37 -22.31
N ASN A 197 -1.76 -12.00 -21.55
CA ASN A 197 -0.90 -12.98 -20.89
C ASN A 197 -1.58 -13.40 -19.58
N LEU A 198 -1.79 -14.71 -19.39
CA LEU A 198 -2.41 -15.31 -18.24
C LEU A 198 -1.43 -16.11 -17.35
N ASP A 199 -0.12 -16.11 -17.62
CA ASP A 199 0.89 -16.75 -16.77
C ASP A 199 0.97 -16.09 -15.39
N THR A 200 0.72 -14.78 -15.37
CA THR A 200 0.59 -13.99 -14.15
C THR A 200 -0.68 -13.16 -14.26
N VAL A 201 -1.53 -13.29 -13.25
CA VAL A 201 -2.79 -12.54 -13.17
C VAL A 201 -2.78 -11.62 -11.96
N GLN A 202 -3.67 -10.68 -11.93
CA GLN A 202 -3.91 -9.84 -10.77
C GLN A 202 -5.36 -9.96 -10.30
N ILE A 203 -5.57 -9.84 -9.00
CA ILE A 203 -6.91 -9.60 -8.46
C ILE A 203 -7.02 -8.12 -8.17
N ARG A 204 -8.06 -7.49 -8.69
CA ARG A 204 -8.48 -6.16 -8.31
C ARG A 204 -9.49 -6.28 -7.19
N SER A 205 -9.01 -6.15 -5.94
CA SER A 205 -9.83 -6.23 -4.74
C SER A 205 -10.22 -4.84 -4.25
N LEU A 206 -11.42 -4.69 -3.70
CA LEU A 206 -11.93 -3.45 -3.14
C LEU A 206 -11.85 -3.52 -1.62
N VAL A 207 -10.94 -2.76 -1.04
CA VAL A 207 -10.68 -2.70 0.40
C VAL A 207 -11.35 -1.47 0.98
N ASP A 208 -11.98 -1.60 2.15
CA ASP A 208 -12.63 -0.51 2.88
C ASP A 208 -11.62 0.58 3.30
N GLU A 209 -12.09 1.84 3.37
CA GLU A 209 -11.29 2.99 3.78
C GLU A 209 -10.70 2.81 5.20
N THR A 210 -11.37 2.08 6.09
CA THR A 210 -10.90 1.84 7.46
C THR A 210 -9.66 0.94 7.54
N ASP A 211 -9.45 0.08 6.53
CA ASP A 211 -8.37 -0.89 6.51
C ASP A 211 -7.23 -0.53 5.56
N ILE A 212 -7.50 0.33 4.56
CA ILE A 212 -6.49 0.68 3.56
C ILE A 212 -5.22 1.31 4.15
N GLY A 213 -5.36 2.07 5.25
CA GLY A 213 -4.23 2.69 5.94
C GLY A 213 -3.23 1.70 6.55
N LYS A 214 -3.64 0.43 6.70
CA LYS A 214 -2.84 -0.65 7.28
C LYS A 214 -2.12 -1.48 6.22
N ILE A 215 -2.58 -1.42 4.95
CA ILE A 215 -2.05 -2.24 3.84
C ILE A 215 -0.86 -1.53 3.19
N GLN A 216 0.17 -2.29 2.85
CA GLN A 216 1.36 -1.81 2.17
C GLN A 216 1.73 -2.75 1.01
N PRO A 217 2.31 -2.22 -0.09
CA PRO A 217 2.86 -3.05 -1.15
C PRO A 217 3.87 -4.07 -0.62
N GLY A 218 3.83 -5.29 -1.17
CA GLY A 218 4.68 -6.40 -0.76
C GLY A 218 4.12 -7.27 0.39
N MET A 219 2.97 -6.90 0.99
CA MET A 219 2.35 -7.76 1.99
C MET A 219 1.87 -9.08 1.39
N PRO A 220 2.04 -10.21 2.09
CA PRO A 220 1.55 -11.50 1.66
C PRO A 220 0.03 -11.55 1.72
N VAL A 221 -0.55 -12.23 0.73
CA VAL A 221 -2.00 -12.35 0.57
C VAL A 221 -2.37 -13.80 0.33
N THR A 222 -3.43 -14.25 0.97
CA THR A 222 -4.10 -15.51 0.67
C THR A 222 -5.38 -15.22 -0.11
N ASN A 223 -5.50 -15.82 -1.29
CA ASN A 223 -6.65 -15.60 -2.16
C ASN A 223 -7.46 -16.89 -2.28
N ARG A 224 -8.73 -16.82 -2.02
CA ARG A 224 -9.68 -17.91 -2.19
C ARG A 224 -10.58 -17.59 -3.37
N VAL A 225 -10.45 -18.34 -4.45
CA VAL A 225 -11.24 -18.16 -5.68
C VAL A 225 -12.51 -19.01 -5.59
N ASP A 226 -13.66 -18.44 -5.90
CA ASP A 226 -14.97 -19.14 -5.79
C ASP A 226 -15.02 -20.43 -6.61
N ALA A 227 -14.33 -20.46 -7.76
CA ALA A 227 -14.24 -21.65 -8.59
C ALA A 227 -13.40 -22.79 -7.96
N TYR A 228 -12.53 -22.47 -6.98
CA TYR A 228 -11.63 -23.42 -6.32
C TYR A 228 -11.60 -23.19 -4.80
N PRO A 229 -12.70 -23.43 -4.07
CA PRO A 229 -12.85 -23.05 -2.66
C PRO A 229 -11.87 -23.76 -1.73
N ASN A 230 -11.46 -24.98 -2.06
CA ASN A 230 -10.54 -25.80 -1.25
C ASN A 230 -9.06 -25.56 -1.58
N ARG A 231 -8.76 -24.62 -2.49
CA ARG A 231 -7.39 -24.36 -2.95
C ARG A 231 -7.06 -22.88 -2.78
N PRO A 232 -6.37 -22.49 -1.71
CA PRO A 232 -5.90 -21.12 -1.56
C PRO A 232 -4.75 -20.83 -2.53
N PHE A 233 -4.79 -19.65 -3.15
CA PHE A 233 -3.72 -19.14 -4.01
C PHE A 233 -2.95 -18.06 -3.25
N ARG A 234 -1.63 -18.22 -3.18
CA ARG A 234 -0.76 -17.24 -2.55
C ARG A 234 -0.46 -16.12 -3.53
N GLY A 235 -0.45 -14.90 -3.03
CA GLY A 235 -0.11 -13.71 -3.78
C GLY A 235 0.58 -12.67 -2.91
N GLU A 236 0.83 -11.53 -3.51
CA GLU A 236 1.37 -10.36 -2.80
C GLU A 236 0.67 -9.09 -3.28
N VAL A 237 0.56 -8.11 -2.41
CA VAL A 237 0.05 -6.78 -2.76
C VAL A 237 1.03 -6.12 -3.72
N LEU A 238 0.60 -5.87 -4.96
CA LEU A 238 1.41 -5.20 -5.98
C LEU A 238 1.42 -3.69 -5.77
N LYS A 239 0.23 -3.10 -5.67
CA LYS A 239 0.03 -1.66 -5.46
C LYS A 239 -1.39 -1.37 -4.98
N ILE A 240 -1.55 -0.19 -4.41
CA ILE A 240 -2.83 0.41 -4.04
C ILE A 240 -3.14 1.52 -5.05
N GLU A 241 -4.31 1.54 -5.64
CA GLU A 241 -4.73 2.63 -6.50
C GLU A 241 -5.19 3.82 -5.64
N PRO A 242 -4.68 5.04 -5.91
CA PRO A 242 -4.96 6.19 -5.06
C PRO A 242 -6.39 6.74 -5.22
N GLN A 243 -7.07 6.36 -6.29
CA GLN A 243 -8.45 6.80 -6.56
C GLN A 243 -9.43 5.82 -5.94
N ALA A 244 -10.21 6.30 -4.97
CA ALA A 244 -11.28 5.53 -4.37
C ALA A 244 -12.45 5.31 -5.35
N VAL A 245 -13.13 4.19 -5.15
CA VAL A 245 -14.37 3.84 -5.84
C VAL A 245 -15.49 3.82 -4.80
N THR A 246 -16.56 4.56 -5.03
CA THR A 246 -17.73 4.54 -4.15
C THR A 246 -18.77 3.60 -4.71
N GLN A 247 -19.11 2.55 -3.96
CA GLN A 247 -20.20 1.63 -4.29
C GLN A 247 -21.20 1.61 -3.13
N GLN A 248 -22.48 1.79 -3.42
CA GLN A 248 -23.57 1.76 -2.43
C GLN A 248 -23.29 2.66 -1.19
N ASN A 249 -22.72 3.84 -1.40
CA ASN A 249 -22.30 4.80 -0.37
C ASN A 249 -21.13 4.33 0.54
N VAL A 250 -20.42 3.26 0.18
CA VAL A 250 -19.20 2.83 0.84
C VAL A 250 -18.00 3.22 0.00
N THR A 251 -17.03 3.89 0.62
CA THR A 251 -15.76 4.27 -0.02
C THR A 251 -14.77 3.12 0.08
N MET A 252 -14.33 2.62 -1.07
CA MET A 252 -13.37 1.52 -1.15
C MET A 252 -12.19 1.90 -2.02
N PHE A 253 -11.03 1.36 -1.72
CA PHE A 253 -9.81 1.55 -2.50
C PHE A 253 -9.43 0.27 -3.24
N PRO A 254 -9.18 0.35 -4.56
CA PRO A 254 -8.72 -0.81 -5.30
C PRO A 254 -7.29 -1.17 -4.90
N VAL A 255 -7.11 -2.41 -4.48
CA VAL A 255 -5.81 -3.02 -4.18
C VAL A 255 -5.55 -4.10 -5.21
N LEU A 256 -4.43 -3.99 -5.92
CA LEU A 256 -4.03 -4.98 -6.91
C LEU A 256 -3.11 -6.01 -6.27
N VAL A 257 -3.51 -7.27 -6.33
CA VAL A 257 -2.78 -8.42 -5.79
C VAL A 257 -2.28 -9.27 -6.94
N ARG A 258 -0.98 -9.50 -7.01
CA ARG A 258 -0.34 -10.34 -8.02
C ARG A 258 -0.37 -11.81 -7.62
N ILE A 259 -0.71 -12.69 -8.58
CA ILE A 259 -0.75 -14.13 -8.39
C ILE A 259 -0.09 -14.81 -9.59
N LEU A 260 0.77 -15.80 -9.32
CA LEU A 260 1.32 -16.66 -10.36
C LEU A 260 0.30 -17.74 -10.74
N ASN A 261 -0.02 -17.84 -12.01
CA ASN A 261 -1.00 -18.79 -12.56
C ASN A 261 -0.31 -19.94 -13.33
N THR A 262 0.64 -20.61 -12.68
CA THR A 262 1.47 -21.66 -13.30
C THR A 262 0.67 -22.81 -13.89
N GLU A 263 -0.50 -23.11 -13.36
CA GLU A 263 -1.36 -24.19 -13.82
C GLU A 263 -2.48 -23.72 -14.77
N SER A 264 -2.49 -22.43 -15.13
CA SER A 264 -3.50 -21.82 -16.02
C SER A 264 -4.95 -22.03 -15.56
N LEU A 265 -5.17 -22.22 -14.25
CA LEU A 265 -6.49 -22.45 -13.65
C LEU A 265 -7.28 -21.14 -13.51
N LEU A 266 -6.57 -20.03 -13.25
CA LEU A 266 -7.17 -18.73 -13.00
C LEU A 266 -7.50 -18.06 -14.34
N LYS A 267 -8.78 -17.71 -14.52
CA LYS A 267 -9.28 -17.06 -15.74
C LYS A 267 -9.81 -15.67 -15.40
N PRO A 268 -9.64 -14.70 -16.31
CA PRO A 268 -10.22 -13.36 -16.16
C PRO A 268 -11.73 -13.42 -15.92
N GLY A 269 -12.23 -12.58 -14.99
CA GLY A 269 -13.64 -12.53 -14.61
C GLY A 269 -14.05 -13.47 -13.48
N MET A 270 -13.15 -14.32 -12.97
CA MET A 270 -13.44 -15.09 -11.76
C MET A 270 -13.45 -14.18 -10.53
N ASN A 271 -14.38 -14.41 -9.61
CA ASN A 271 -14.41 -13.75 -8.31
C ASN A 271 -13.47 -14.44 -7.33
N ALA A 272 -12.93 -13.65 -6.41
CA ALA A 272 -12.07 -14.14 -5.36
C ALA A 272 -12.22 -13.31 -4.08
N GLU A 273 -12.13 -13.99 -2.95
CA GLU A 273 -11.94 -13.38 -1.64
C GLU A 273 -10.43 -13.24 -1.37
N VAL A 274 -10.02 -12.05 -0.99
CA VAL A 274 -8.64 -11.65 -0.78
C VAL A 274 -8.43 -11.38 0.70
N GLU A 275 -7.58 -12.16 1.36
CA GLU A 275 -7.17 -11.97 2.74
C GLU A 275 -5.75 -11.43 2.79
N VAL A 276 -5.60 -10.15 3.09
CA VAL A 276 -4.30 -9.47 3.21
C VAL A 276 -3.79 -9.65 4.63
N HIS A 277 -2.63 -10.29 4.81
CA HIS A 277 -2.01 -10.47 6.12
C HIS A 277 -1.24 -9.21 6.52
N ILE A 278 -1.85 -8.41 7.40
CA ILE A 278 -1.31 -7.13 7.86
C ILE A 278 -0.26 -7.33 8.94
N GLY A 279 -0.50 -8.26 9.86
CA GLY A 279 0.42 -8.58 10.93
C GLY A 279 0.15 -9.94 11.55
N ASN A 280 1.22 -10.63 11.89
CA ASN A 280 1.18 -11.87 12.66
C ASN A 280 2.15 -11.75 13.83
N ARG A 281 1.70 -12.10 15.03
CA ARG A 281 2.50 -12.24 16.24
C ARG A 281 2.17 -13.57 16.89
N GLU A 282 3.15 -14.45 16.92
CA GLU A 282 3.02 -15.78 17.53
C GLU A 282 3.48 -15.76 18.98
N GLY A 283 2.74 -16.46 19.84
CA GLY A 283 3.12 -16.67 21.24
C GLY A 283 3.22 -15.40 22.08
N VAL A 284 2.42 -14.35 21.78
CA VAL A 284 2.45 -13.11 22.54
C VAL A 284 1.45 -13.10 23.69
N LEU A 285 1.78 -12.36 24.74
CA LEU A 285 0.88 -12.13 25.86
C LEU A 285 -0.32 -11.30 25.38
N ALA A 286 -1.52 -11.82 25.55
CA ALA A 286 -2.75 -11.23 25.05
C ALA A 286 -3.80 -11.02 26.15
N VAL A 287 -4.55 -9.94 26.00
CA VAL A 287 -5.70 -9.63 26.85
C VAL A 287 -6.95 -9.42 26.00
N PRO A 288 -8.13 -9.81 26.50
CA PRO A 288 -9.37 -9.51 25.83
C PRO A 288 -9.57 -8.00 25.66
N ASN A 289 -10.00 -7.56 24.47
CA ASN A 289 -10.27 -6.14 24.19
C ASN A 289 -11.32 -5.56 25.16
N ALA A 290 -12.23 -6.39 25.64
CA ALA A 290 -13.25 -6.04 26.62
C ALA A 290 -12.66 -5.67 28.01
N ALA A 291 -11.41 -6.03 28.32
CA ALA A 291 -10.73 -5.63 29.55
C ALA A 291 -10.05 -4.25 29.46
N LEU A 292 -9.80 -3.77 28.24
CA LEU A 292 -9.11 -2.50 28.01
C LEU A 292 -10.03 -1.31 28.30
N ARG A 293 -9.53 -0.35 29.09
CA ARG A 293 -10.23 0.89 29.42
C ARG A 293 -9.42 2.10 28.99
N THR A 294 -10.12 3.08 28.45
CA THR A 294 -9.51 4.39 28.17
C THR A 294 -9.43 5.21 29.47
N GLN A 295 -8.63 6.27 29.47
CA GLN A 295 -8.53 7.16 30.63
C GLN A 295 -9.88 7.77 31.05
N ARG A 296 -10.81 7.92 30.07
CA ARG A 296 -12.15 8.48 30.34
C ARG A 296 -13.05 7.51 31.09
N ASP A 297 -12.84 6.20 30.86
CA ASP A 297 -13.71 5.15 31.39
C ASP A 297 -13.20 4.59 32.75
N VAL A 298 -12.02 5.01 33.19
CA VAL A 298 -11.39 4.49 34.42
C VAL A 298 -12.24 4.81 35.68
N GLY A 299 -12.82 6.00 35.76
CA GLY A 299 -13.64 6.41 36.89
C GLY A 299 -14.88 5.52 37.06
N SER A 300 -15.62 5.28 36.01
CA SER A 300 -16.79 4.39 36.04
C SER A 300 -16.41 2.93 36.26
N ALA A 301 -15.29 2.49 35.70
CA ALA A 301 -14.77 1.14 35.91
C ALA A 301 -14.32 0.92 37.37
N ALA A 302 -13.70 1.91 38.00
CA ALA A 302 -13.29 1.88 39.41
C ALA A 302 -14.49 1.68 40.36
N LEU A 303 -15.61 2.35 40.09
CA LEU A 303 -16.84 2.21 40.87
C LEU A 303 -17.39 0.78 40.84
N VAL A 304 -17.33 0.11 39.69
CA VAL A 304 -17.79 -1.29 39.53
C VAL A 304 -17.00 -2.26 40.38
N VAL A 305 -15.71 -1.98 40.53
CA VAL A 305 -14.77 -2.82 41.28
C VAL A 305 -14.71 -2.42 42.76
N GLY A 306 -15.50 -1.43 43.16
CA GLY A 306 -15.55 -0.94 44.56
C GLY A 306 -14.37 -0.06 44.95
N LEU A 307 -13.65 0.53 43.97
CA LEU A 307 -12.54 1.44 44.21
C LEU A 307 -12.96 2.91 44.11
N ASP A 308 -12.33 3.77 44.93
CA ASP A 308 -12.51 5.22 44.80
C ASP A 308 -11.86 5.75 43.49
N PRO A 309 -12.63 6.38 42.56
CA PRO A 309 -12.13 6.90 41.30
C PRO A 309 -10.96 7.88 41.44
N ASP A 310 -10.99 8.72 42.47
CA ASP A 310 -9.94 9.71 42.76
C ASP A 310 -8.65 9.05 43.25
N ALA A 311 -8.77 7.97 44.04
CA ALA A 311 -7.64 7.17 44.47
C ALA A 311 -6.97 6.46 43.30
N VAL A 312 -7.75 5.84 42.40
CA VAL A 312 -7.27 5.19 41.19
C VAL A 312 -6.55 6.17 40.29
N THR A 313 -7.12 7.36 40.07
CA THR A 313 -6.51 8.39 39.23
C THR A 313 -5.18 8.86 39.80
N ARG A 314 -5.09 9.07 41.13
CA ARG A 314 -3.84 9.42 41.84
C ARG A 314 -2.79 8.31 41.73
N GLN A 315 -3.19 7.06 41.88
CA GLN A 315 -2.30 5.89 41.77
C GLN A 315 -1.69 5.77 40.37
N LEU A 316 -2.49 5.93 39.32
CA LEU A 316 -2.03 5.92 37.91
C LEU A 316 -1.09 7.11 37.61
N ALA A 317 -1.39 8.30 38.17
CA ALA A 317 -0.52 9.47 38.00
C ALA A 317 0.84 9.26 38.70
N ALA A 318 0.84 8.69 39.93
CA ALA A 318 2.07 8.36 40.65
C ALA A 318 2.89 7.28 39.95
N ALA A 319 2.25 6.23 39.38
CA ALA A 319 2.91 5.20 38.61
C ALA A 319 3.58 5.76 37.32
N ARG A 320 2.94 6.71 36.63
CA ARG A 320 3.51 7.42 35.49
C ARG A 320 4.72 8.26 35.85
N GLN A 321 4.67 8.97 36.96
CA GLN A 321 5.78 9.77 37.44
C GLN A 321 6.97 8.87 37.89
N ALA A 322 6.72 7.74 38.52
CA ALA A 322 7.74 6.74 38.84
C ALA A 322 8.41 6.15 37.57
N ALA A 323 7.61 5.80 36.56
CA ALA A 323 8.12 5.29 35.27
C ALA A 323 8.93 6.33 34.50
N GLN A 324 8.57 7.61 34.59
CA GLN A 324 9.33 8.71 33.99
C GLN A 324 10.60 9.03 34.80
N GLY A 325 10.58 8.86 36.12
CA GLY A 325 11.74 9.04 36.99
C GLY A 325 12.80 7.96 36.81
N ASP A 326 12.38 6.72 36.52
CA ASP A 326 13.29 5.59 36.32
C ASP A 326 13.95 5.61 34.94
N SER A 327 13.23 6.07 33.90
CA SER A 327 13.83 6.32 32.58
C SER A 327 14.84 7.47 32.56
N GLY A 328 14.70 8.44 33.47
CA GLY A 328 15.68 9.50 33.72
C GLY A 328 16.88 9.02 34.54
N ARG A 329 16.70 8.02 35.42
CA ARG A 329 17.73 7.50 36.33
C ARG A 329 18.55 6.37 35.69
N ALA A 330 17.98 5.58 34.77
CA ALA A 330 18.70 4.60 33.99
C ALA A 330 19.71 5.25 33.01
N SER A 331 19.53 6.55 32.71
CA SER A 331 20.49 7.35 31.95
C SER A 331 21.65 7.90 32.79
N LEU A 332 21.62 7.75 34.11
CA LEU A 332 22.66 8.26 35.02
C LEU A 332 23.39 7.17 35.82
N GLY A 333 23.09 5.88 35.59
CA GLY A 333 23.78 4.73 36.17
C GLY A 333 25.06 4.39 35.38
N GLY A 334 26.17 4.97 35.79
CA GLY A 334 27.57 4.59 35.70
C GLY A 334 27.99 3.67 34.54
N VAL A 335 28.27 4.27 33.37
CA VAL A 335 29.34 3.78 32.51
C VAL A 335 30.38 4.89 32.47
N THR A 336 31.41 4.78 33.26
CA THR A 336 32.71 5.42 33.03
C THR A 336 33.33 4.79 31.80
N THR A 337 32.85 5.16 30.65
CA THR A 337 33.61 5.05 29.39
C THR A 337 34.01 6.46 29.02
N THR A 338 35.31 6.70 28.95
CA THR A 338 35.96 7.82 28.30
C THR A 338 35.42 7.97 26.89
N ASP A 339 34.32 8.70 26.78
CA ASP A 339 33.64 8.98 25.51
C ASP A 339 34.38 10.10 24.83
N THR A 340 35.49 9.76 24.18
CA THR A 340 36.22 10.62 23.25
C THR A 340 35.33 10.82 22.03
N VAL A 341 34.68 11.99 21.98
CA VAL A 341 33.96 12.43 20.79
C VAL A 341 34.94 12.42 19.61
N PRO A 342 34.67 11.74 18.47
CA PRO A 342 35.57 11.67 17.35
C PRO A 342 36.05 13.07 16.90
N ALA A 343 37.27 13.18 16.40
CA ALA A 343 37.82 14.44 15.93
C ALA A 343 36.92 15.06 14.83
N GLY A 344 36.56 16.34 15.01
CA GLY A 344 35.63 17.04 14.12
C GLY A 344 34.14 16.94 14.48
N MET A 345 33.79 16.33 15.59
CA MET A 345 32.44 16.33 16.14
C MET A 345 32.36 17.05 17.48
N TRP A 346 31.21 17.60 17.82
CA TRP A 346 30.94 18.31 19.07
C TRP A 346 29.63 17.85 19.67
N ARG A 347 29.59 17.64 20.99
CA ARG A 347 28.39 17.30 21.73
C ARG A 347 27.78 18.55 22.36
N ASN A 348 26.57 18.86 22.01
CA ASN A 348 25.85 19.97 22.60
C ASN A 348 25.54 19.69 24.09
N PRO A 349 26.01 20.52 25.04
CA PRO A 349 25.79 20.27 26.46
C PRO A 349 24.34 20.42 26.93
N ARG A 350 23.45 21.02 26.12
CA ARG A 350 22.03 21.21 26.48
C ARG A 350 21.12 20.03 26.11
N ASP A 351 21.38 19.37 24.99
CA ASP A 351 20.52 18.31 24.47
C ASP A 351 21.26 17.00 24.20
N GLY A 352 22.59 16.94 24.46
CA GLY A 352 23.42 15.76 24.29
C GLY A 352 23.69 15.35 22.83
N ARG A 353 23.21 16.11 21.84
CA ARG A 353 23.37 15.79 20.42
C ARG A 353 24.81 15.98 19.97
N VAL A 354 25.29 15.03 19.16
CA VAL A 354 26.59 15.11 18.52
C VAL A 354 26.43 15.67 17.10
N VAL A 355 27.06 16.79 16.82
CA VAL A 355 26.99 17.50 15.53
C VAL A 355 28.37 17.58 14.94
N ARG A 356 28.48 17.44 13.62
CA ARG A 356 29.75 17.62 12.91
C ARG A 356 30.11 19.10 12.83
N LEU A 357 31.29 19.45 13.28
CA LEU A 357 31.79 20.82 13.19
C LEU A 357 32.24 21.16 11.78
N PRO A 358 32.05 22.40 11.31
CA PRO A 358 32.65 22.89 10.07
C PRO A 358 34.20 22.83 10.11
N ASN A 359 34.82 22.72 8.94
CA ASN A 359 36.29 22.66 8.84
C ASN A 359 36.96 23.88 9.49
N GLY A 360 37.90 23.62 10.42
CA GLY A 360 38.64 24.67 11.13
C GLY A 360 38.00 25.14 12.45
N VAL A 361 36.84 24.61 12.84
CA VAL A 361 36.19 24.91 14.13
C VAL A 361 36.47 23.80 15.14
N THR A 362 36.97 24.13 16.31
CA THR A 362 37.23 23.19 17.40
C THR A 362 36.07 23.12 18.37
N ALA A 363 35.94 21.98 19.09
CA ALA A 363 34.92 21.81 20.13
C ALA A 363 35.03 22.86 21.25
N ALA A 364 36.27 23.31 21.57
CA ALA A 364 36.51 24.36 22.55
C ALA A 364 35.94 25.72 22.08
N GLN A 365 36.12 26.06 20.80
CA GLN A 365 35.55 27.27 20.22
C GLN A 365 34.04 27.23 20.21
N MET A 366 33.44 26.07 19.90
CA MET A 366 31.99 25.89 19.92
C MET A 366 31.40 26.02 21.31
N ASN A 367 32.08 25.48 22.32
CA ASN A 367 31.68 25.65 23.73
C ASN A 367 31.73 27.12 24.18
N ALA A 368 32.75 27.86 23.77
CA ALA A 368 32.86 29.30 24.07
C ALA A 368 31.73 30.10 23.40
N ILE A 369 31.39 29.79 22.17
CA ILE A 369 30.23 30.38 21.45
C ILE A 369 28.93 30.09 22.20
N MET A 370 28.71 28.85 22.61
CA MET A 370 27.48 28.46 23.35
C MET A 370 27.38 29.15 24.71
N THR A 371 28.49 29.35 25.41
CA THR A 371 28.52 30.08 26.68
C THR A 371 28.18 31.56 26.47
N ARG A 372 28.66 32.20 25.42
CA ARG A 372 28.26 33.58 25.08
C ARG A 372 26.77 33.70 24.72
N VAL A 373 26.27 32.75 23.95
CA VAL A 373 24.82 32.70 23.62
C VAL A 373 23.97 32.54 24.88
N SER A 374 24.42 31.73 25.85
CA SER A 374 23.66 31.54 27.10
C SER A 374 23.65 32.78 27.99
N ASN A 375 24.71 33.61 27.94
CA ASN A 375 24.87 34.79 28.80
C ASN A 375 24.38 36.10 28.18
N GLY A 376 24.32 36.20 26.86
CA GLY A 376 23.99 37.47 26.19
C GLY A 376 23.11 37.32 24.92
N GLY A 377 22.61 36.14 24.63
CA GLY A 377 21.82 35.87 23.42
C GLY A 377 22.64 35.92 22.12
N PHE A 378 21.97 35.76 20.99
CA PHE A 378 22.60 35.80 19.65
C PHE A 378 23.21 37.12 19.28
N GLN A 379 22.84 38.20 19.96
CA GLN A 379 23.38 39.55 19.70
C GLN A 379 24.78 39.74 20.26
N ALA A 380 25.20 38.92 21.21
CA ALA A 380 26.55 38.97 21.82
C ALA A 380 27.64 38.29 20.98
N LEU A 381 27.27 37.69 19.84
CA LEU A 381 28.20 37.01 18.95
C LEU A 381 28.80 37.96 17.89
N SER A 382 30.08 37.81 17.57
CA SER A 382 30.75 38.45 16.44
C SER A 382 30.17 37.96 15.11
N ALA A 383 30.43 38.66 13.99
CA ALA A 383 29.95 38.26 12.67
C ALA A 383 30.45 36.86 12.24
N SER A 384 31.70 36.54 12.57
CA SER A 384 32.30 35.22 12.30
C SER A 384 31.69 34.11 13.15
N GLU A 385 31.39 34.36 14.42
CA GLU A 385 30.73 33.38 15.31
C GLU A 385 29.29 33.13 14.93
N ARG A 386 28.58 34.14 14.44
CA ARG A 386 27.22 34.00 13.88
C ARG A 386 27.19 33.10 12.64
N SER A 387 28.22 33.25 11.75
CA SER A 387 28.36 32.41 10.56
C SER A 387 28.63 30.96 10.94
N ILE A 388 29.50 30.69 11.91
CA ILE A 388 29.78 29.34 12.42
C ILE A 388 28.51 28.72 13.01
N MET A 389 27.79 29.48 13.83
CA MET A 389 26.54 29.01 14.46
C MET A 389 25.47 28.69 13.39
N GLN A 390 25.35 29.52 12.35
CA GLN A 390 24.40 29.30 11.27
C GLN A 390 24.73 28.05 10.45
N GLN A 391 26.00 27.78 10.19
CA GLN A 391 26.47 26.56 9.54
C GLN A 391 26.23 25.32 10.40
N VAL A 392 26.47 25.37 11.70
CA VAL A 392 26.19 24.27 12.64
C VAL A 392 24.68 24.02 12.76
N MET A 393 23.88 25.08 12.82
CA MET A 393 22.41 24.93 12.85
C MET A 393 21.81 24.39 11.54
N SER A 394 22.38 24.77 10.40
CA SER A 394 21.95 24.19 9.10
C SER A 394 22.35 22.73 8.96
N ALA A 395 23.53 22.34 9.46
CA ALA A 395 24.00 20.95 9.50
C ALA A 395 23.25 20.09 10.53
N ALA A 396 22.71 20.72 11.59
CA ALA A 396 21.89 20.06 12.61
C ALA A 396 20.40 19.89 12.22
N GLY A 397 20.00 20.34 10.99
CA GLY A 397 18.60 20.42 10.60
C GLY A 397 17.91 21.62 11.27
N GLY A 398 17.40 22.58 10.48
CA GLY A 398 16.77 23.81 10.97
C GLY A 398 15.59 23.57 11.94
N PRO A 399 14.93 24.62 12.45
CA PRO A 399 13.92 24.56 13.52
C PRO A 399 12.69 23.69 13.24
N ASN A 400 12.60 23.09 12.04
CA ASN A 400 11.58 22.12 11.65
C ASN A 400 12.07 20.66 11.63
N ALA A 401 13.29 20.35 12.03
CA ALA A 401 13.69 18.96 12.28
C ALA A 401 13.01 18.48 13.57
N ARG A 402 11.74 18.08 13.45
CA ARG A 402 11.10 17.21 14.44
C ARG A 402 12.04 16.06 14.70
N SER A 403 12.45 15.91 15.95
CA SER A 403 13.24 14.80 16.43
C SER A 403 12.84 13.51 15.70
N ALA A 404 13.75 13.00 14.85
CA ALA A 404 13.67 11.63 14.38
C ALA A 404 13.78 10.76 15.66
N ARG A 405 12.66 10.36 16.24
CA ARG A 405 12.59 9.20 17.10
C ARG A 405 13.19 8.04 16.29
N PRO A 406 13.97 7.15 16.93
CA PRO A 406 14.37 5.92 16.24
C PRO A 406 13.10 5.31 15.65
N GLN A 407 13.10 5.04 14.35
CA GLN A 407 12.07 4.31 13.65
C GLN A 407 11.99 2.90 14.26
N GLY A 408 11.27 2.77 15.35
CA GLY A 408 10.57 1.55 15.65
C GLY A 408 9.60 1.34 14.48
N ASN A 409 9.55 0.13 13.98
CA ASN A 409 8.70 -0.33 12.89
C ASN A 409 7.42 0.50 12.81
N ASN A 410 7.21 1.29 11.74
CA ASN A 410 6.09 2.23 11.61
C ASN A 410 4.71 1.55 11.77
N ASN A 411 4.64 0.23 11.58
CA ASN A 411 3.44 -0.58 11.81
C ASN A 411 3.01 -0.62 13.29
N ASP A 412 3.94 -0.44 14.22
CA ASP A 412 3.62 -0.50 15.66
C ASP A 412 2.87 0.74 16.16
N ALA A 413 3.01 1.86 15.50
CA ALA A 413 2.30 3.10 15.85
C ALA A 413 0.82 3.09 15.38
N LEU A 414 0.48 2.24 14.41
CA LEU A 414 -0.87 2.15 13.85
C LEU A 414 -1.81 1.29 14.71
N PHE A 415 -1.27 0.36 15.51
CA PHE A 415 -2.06 -0.64 16.23
C PHE A 415 -1.90 -0.56 17.76
N GLY A 416 -0.88 0.12 18.27
CA GLY A 416 -0.56 0.21 19.69
C GLY A 416 -1.21 1.40 20.38
N GLY A 417 -1.70 1.19 21.62
CA GLY A 417 -2.26 2.24 22.47
C GLY A 417 -1.82 2.11 23.91
N GLN A 418 -2.11 3.15 24.70
CA GLN A 418 -2.01 3.11 26.17
C GLN A 418 -3.41 2.95 26.71
N TYR A 419 -3.62 1.84 27.43
CA TYR A 419 -4.88 1.49 28.06
C TYR A 419 -4.67 1.20 29.54
N ILE A 420 -5.76 1.12 30.29
CA ILE A 420 -5.77 0.75 31.66
C ILE A 420 -6.55 -0.55 31.84
N VAL A 421 -6.01 -1.49 32.56
CA VAL A 421 -6.62 -2.78 32.86
C VAL A 421 -6.69 -2.95 34.37
N PHE A 422 -7.79 -3.47 34.88
CA PHE A 422 -7.91 -3.86 36.24
C PHE A 422 -7.48 -5.32 36.40
N VAL A 423 -6.48 -5.53 37.27
CA VAL A 423 -5.88 -6.85 37.48
C VAL A 423 -6.16 -7.27 38.92
N LEU A 424 -6.50 -8.52 39.12
CA LEU A 424 -6.68 -9.10 40.45
C LEU A 424 -5.31 -9.52 41.02
N ARG A 425 -4.73 -8.72 41.91
CA ARG A 425 -3.47 -9.04 42.62
C ARG A 425 -3.75 -9.22 44.10
N ASN A 426 -3.38 -10.36 44.65
CA ASN A 426 -3.64 -10.71 46.06
C ASN A 426 -5.13 -10.59 46.47
N GLY A 427 -6.04 -10.90 45.56
CA GLY A 427 -7.49 -10.80 45.78
C GLY A 427 -8.05 -9.38 45.73
N GLN A 428 -7.24 -8.35 45.44
CA GLN A 428 -7.67 -6.96 45.32
C GLN A 428 -7.53 -6.46 43.87
N PRO A 429 -8.57 -5.77 43.35
CA PRO A 429 -8.50 -5.13 42.03
C PRO A 429 -7.48 -3.99 42.05
N THR A 430 -6.52 -4.06 41.15
CA THR A 430 -5.46 -3.05 41.03
C THR A 430 -5.44 -2.50 39.58
N PRO A 431 -5.51 -1.18 39.40
CA PRO A 431 -5.41 -0.57 38.07
C PRO A 431 -3.95 -0.59 37.58
N VAL A 432 -3.73 -1.11 36.36
CA VAL A 432 -2.41 -1.20 35.75
C VAL A 432 -2.46 -0.57 34.37
N GLU A 433 -1.49 0.30 34.09
CA GLU A 433 -1.33 0.87 32.73
C GLU A 433 -0.61 -0.12 31.84
N VAL A 434 -1.21 -0.42 30.70
CA VAL A 434 -0.69 -1.37 29.71
C VAL A 434 -0.43 -0.68 28.38
N ARG A 435 0.65 -1.09 27.72
CA ARG A 435 0.90 -0.74 26.34
C ARG A 435 0.54 -1.93 25.48
N THR A 436 -0.37 -1.72 24.55
CA THR A 436 -0.79 -2.73 23.59
C THR A 436 0.01 -2.61 22.30
N GLY A 437 0.08 -3.70 21.56
CA GLY A 437 0.63 -3.79 20.21
C GLY A 437 -0.46 -4.12 19.20
N LEU A 438 -0.28 -5.20 18.44
CA LEU A 438 -1.28 -5.68 17.49
C LEU A 438 -2.57 -6.05 18.22
N THR A 439 -3.68 -5.74 17.60
CA THR A 439 -5.02 -6.10 18.08
C THR A 439 -5.82 -6.76 16.95
N ASP A 440 -6.47 -7.85 17.29
CA ASP A 440 -7.54 -8.43 16.47
C ASP A 440 -8.90 -7.98 17.00
N LEU A 441 -9.98 -8.61 16.56
CA LEU A 441 -11.34 -8.25 17.00
C LEU A 441 -11.58 -8.54 18.50
N ASP A 442 -10.92 -9.56 19.06
CA ASP A 442 -11.19 -10.10 20.37
C ASP A 442 -10.09 -9.81 21.39
N TYR A 443 -8.82 -9.81 20.96
CA TYR A 443 -7.66 -9.71 21.82
C TYR A 443 -6.64 -8.65 21.35
N SER A 444 -5.89 -8.10 22.30
CA SER A 444 -4.76 -7.20 22.06
C SER A 444 -3.48 -7.75 22.63
N GLU A 445 -2.39 -7.65 21.87
CA GLU A 445 -1.02 -7.91 22.31
C GLU A 445 -0.67 -6.97 23.45
N VAL A 446 -0.10 -7.50 24.52
CA VAL A 446 0.45 -6.72 25.64
C VAL A 446 1.96 -6.65 25.51
N ARG A 447 2.50 -5.46 25.28
CA ARG A 447 3.94 -5.23 25.21
C ARG A 447 4.59 -4.94 26.56
N SER A 448 3.83 -4.30 27.45
CA SER A 448 4.30 -3.99 28.81
C SER A 448 3.14 -3.70 29.74
N GLY A 449 3.36 -3.91 31.04
CA GLY A 449 2.41 -3.61 32.12
C GLY A 449 1.81 -4.82 32.78
N LEU A 450 1.74 -5.99 32.14
CA LEU A 450 1.18 -7.22 32.69
C LEU A 450 2.21 -8.36 32.71
N LEU A 451 1.98 -9.27 33.64
CA LEU A 451 2.70 -10.54 33.79
C LEU A 451 1.82 -11.69 33.27
N ALA A 452 2.44 -12.78 32.84
CA ALA A 452 1.72 -13.97 32.39
C ALA A 452 0.84 -14.63 33.46
N THR A 453 1.12 -14.35 34.72
CA THR A 453 0.37 -14.85 35.89
C THR A 453 -0.77 -13.95 36.32
N ASP A 454 -0.90 -12.77 35.71
CA ASP A 454 -1.94 -11.81 36.07
C ASP A 454 -3.34 -12.30 35.60
N THR A 455 -4.37 -11.94 36.35
CA THR A 455 -5.78 -12.17 35.99
C THR A 455 -6.45 -10.82 35.81
N VAL A 456 -6.96 -10.59 34.60
CA VAL A 456 -7.63 -9.33 34.23
C VAL A 456 -9.12 -9.40 34.48
N LEU A 457 -9.73 -8.27 34.80
CA LEU A 457 -11.15 -8.16 35.07
C LEU A 457 -11.89 -7.62 33.85
N LEU A 458 -12.86 -8.37 33.36
CA LEU A 458 -13.82 -7.92 32.35
C LEU A 458 -14.94 -7.17 33.05
N LEU A 459 -15.02 -5.88 32.81
CA LEU A 459 -16.01 -5.01 33.43
C LEU A 459 -17.12 -4.67 32.40
N PRO A 460 -18.37 -4.53 32.83
CA PRO A 460 -19.43 -4.03 31.94
C PRO A 460 -19.11 -2.61 31.45
N SER A 461 -19.68 -2.22 30.32
CA SER A 461 -19.48 -0.87 29.76
C SER A 461 -20.09 0.21 30.65
N ALA A 462 -19.46 1.39 30.71
CA ALA A 462 -19.96 2.52 31.50
C ALA A 462 -21.41 2.90 31.16
N SER A 463 -21.80 2.81 29.91
CA SER A 463 -23.16 3.09 29.45
C SER A 463 -24.20 2.10 30.01
N LEU A 464 -23.83 0.84 30.17
CA LEU A 464 -24.70 -0.19 30.69
C LEU A 464 -24.93 0.00 32.22
N ILE A 465 -23.90 0.45 32.94
CA ILE A 465 -24.00 0.76 34.36
C ILE A 465 -24.86 2.01 34.59
N GLN A 466 -24.65 3.05 33.80
CA GLN A 466 -25.47 4.26 33.90
C GLN A 466 -26.93 3.98 33.60
N SER A 467 -27.23 3.18 32.56
CA SER A 467 -28.61 2.81 32.26
C SER A 467 -29.27 1.97 33.35
N GLN A 468 -28.52 1.07 34.01
CA GLN A 468 -29.00 0.30 35.15
C GLN A 468 -29.23 1.20 36.41
N ALA A 469 -28.32 2.14 36.66
CA ALA A 469 -28.48 3.09 37.75
C ALA A 469 -29.69 4.02 37.53
N GLU A 470 -29.85 4.57 36.33
CA GLU A 470 -31.03 5.39 35.99
C GLU A 470 -32.34 4.59 36.07
N PHE A 471 -32.30 3.32 35.65
CA PHE A 471 -33.48 2.44 35.77
C PHE A 471 -33.81 2.15 37.23
N ALA A 472 -32.78 1.88 38.07
CA ALA A 472 -32.96 1.66 39.52
C ALA A 472 -33.50 2.92 40.21
N GLU A 473 -32.98 4.11 39.89
CA GLU A 473 -33.52 5.38 40.40
C GLU A 473 -34.98 5.63 39.97
N ARG A 474 -35.32 5.31 38.70
CA ARG A 474 -36.70 5.42 38.25
C ARG A 474 -37.64 4.46 39.00
N LEU A 475 -37.22 3.23 39.24
CA LEU A 475 -37.95 2.25 40.06
C LEU A 475 -38.13 2.74 41.50
N GLN A 476 -37.09 3.28 42.15
CA GLN A 476 -37.19 3.85 43.49
C GLN A 476 -38.12 5.04 43.53
N ARG A 477 -38.13 5.92 42.53
CA ARG A 477 -39.06 7.05 42.42
C ARG A 477 -40.52 6.56 42.20
N MET A 478 -40.70 5.46 41.46
CA MET A 478 -42.06 4.87 41.21
C MET A 478 -42.58 4.08 42.42
N THR A 479 -41.69 3.41 43.18
CA THR A 479 -42.06 2.65 44.39
C THR A 479 -42.10 3.49 45.65
N GLY A 480 -41.39 4.64 45.68
CA GLY A 480 -41.38 5.58 46.81
C GLY A 480 -42.57 6.52 46.89
N GLN A 481 -43.44 6.56 45.88
CA GLN A 481 -44.76 7.21 45.99
C GLN A 481 -45.79 6.20 46.52
N ALA A 482 -45.67 5.84 47.80
CA ALA A 482 -46.76 5.21 48.49
C ALA A 482 -47.94 6.18 48.58
N LEU A 483 -49.09 5.76 48.10
CA LEU A 483 -50.37 6.45 48.11
C LEU A 483 -50.67 7.08 49.48
N PRO A 484 -50.93 8.39 49.58
CA PRO A 484 -51.52 8.96 50.78
C PRO A 484 -52.99 8.61 50.84
N GLY A 485 -53.42 7.82 51.82
CA GLY A 485 -54.83 7.70 52.21
C GLY A 485 -55.42 6.31 52.23
N VAL A 486 -55.05 5.52 53.26
CA VAL A 486 -56.02 4.57 53.85
C VAL A 486 -55.91 4.70 55.37
N GLN A 487 -56.77 5.54 55.94
CA GLN A 487 -57.09 5.51 57.35
C GLN A 487 -57.81 4.20 57.65
N ARG A 488 -57.31 3.39 58.55
CA ARG A 488 -58.03 2.30 59.18
C ARG A 488 -58.88 2.88 60.30
N ASN A 489 -60.22 2.71 60.22
CA ASN A 489 -61.10 2.65 61.34
C ASN A 489 -61.01 1.30 62.06
#